data_8e4030241f8018b1c488bef622a4d88b
#
_entry.id   8e4030241f8018b1c488bef622a4d88b
#
_cell.length_a   1.000
_cell.length_b   1.000
_cell.length_c   1.000
_cell.angle_alpha   90.00
_cell.angle_beta   90.00
_cell.angle_gamma   90.00
#
_symmetry.space_group_name_H-M   'P 1'
#
loop_
_entity.id
_entity.type
_entity.pdbx_description
1 polymer ?
#
loop_
_entity_poly.entity_id
_entity_poly.type
_entity_poly.pdbx_seq_one_letter_code
_entity_poly.pdbx_strand_id
1 'polypeptide(L)'
;MPILEEPHEARTVTLPPRPARHGGRCDVLVVGGGPAGFAAAVGAADAGAEVVLVERYGFLGGNATVALVMPLMSFHNEHKQAAFTESGDTSRLLPTDHGEGEPVVAGVLWQLLDRLMGRGGCLPPSPRTGYTVPFDPELFKLALLEMMDESGVRMLFHSFASGALPLDDGSGWRVVFETKSGPVVIDAGVVVDATGDGDVATACGAPYEIGRPEDGLVQPMTLMFRVADFARPDFADYVRAHPDQWRGVHGLWDLVEEARAAGELRLPREDILFFATPHPREVAVN
;
A
#
# COMPACT_ATOMS: atom_id res chain seq x y z
N MET A 1 -1.08 17.49 -19.30
CA MET A 1 -0.09 17.10 -20.30
C MET A 1 -0.15 15.59 -20.44
N PRO A 2 -0.49 15.02 -21.59
CA PRO A 2 -0.45 13.57 -21.74
C PRO A 2 1.01 13.12 -21.58
N ILE A 3 1.26 12.16 -20.72
CA ILE A 3 2.61 11.67 -20.43
C ILE A 3 3.14 10.83 -21.60
N LEU A 4 2.25 10.11 -22.24
CA LEU A 4 2.49 9.39 -23.50
C LEU A 4 1.16 9.30 -24.26
N GLU A 5 1.17 9.47 -25.55
CA GLU A 5 0.08 8.99 -26.41
C GLU A 5 0.27 7.49 -26.59
N GLU A 6 -0.74 6.70 -26.31
CA GLU A 6 -0.71 5.29 -26.69
C GLU A 6 -0.55 5.23 -28.20
N PRO A 7 0.47 4.53 -28.73
CA PRO A 7 0.61 4.38 -30.16
C PRO A 7 -0.59 3.61 -30.68
N HIS A 8 -1.34 4.19 -31.61
CA HIS A 8 -2.49 3.56 -32.27
C HIS A 8 -2.12 2.25 -33.00
N GLU A 9 -0.82 1.98 -33.19
CA GLU A 9 -0.28 0.72 -33.66
C GLU A 9 0.95 0.37 -32.82
N ALA A 10 0.87 -0.71 -32.04
CA ALA A 10 2.00 -1.23 -31.30
C ALA A 10 3.11 -1.66 -32.26
N ARG A 11 4.14 -0.85 -32.40
CA ARG A 11 5.34 -1.17 -33.16
C ARG A 11 6.23 -2.08 -32.33
N THR A 12 6.27 -3.38 -32.66
CA THR A 12 7.16 -4.32 -31.97
C THR A 12 8.56 -4.26 -32.59
N VAL A 13 9.57 -4.16 -31.72
CA VAL A 13 10.98 -4.24 -32.11
C VAL A 13 11.63 -5.39 -31.33
N THR A 14 12.23 -6.33 -32.07
CA THR A 14 12.99 -7.41 -31.46
C THR A 14 14.36 -6.91 -31.04
N LEU A 15 14.65 -6.99 -29.74
CA LEU A 15 15.96 -6.66 -29.19
C LEU A 15 16.91 -7.85 -29.30
N PRO A 16 18.23 -7.62 -29.48
CA PRO A 16 19.19 -8.70 -29.47
C PRO A 16 19.22 -9.38 -28.10
N PRO A 17 19.45 -10.71 -28.06
CA PRO A 17 19.64 -11.43 -26.81
C PRO A 17 20.78 -10.83 -26.00
N ARG A 18 20.61 -10.75 -24.69
CA ARG A 18 21.65 -10.31 -23.75
C ARG A 18 21.75 -11.31 -22.60
N PRO A 19 22.97 -11.57 -22.10
CA PRO A 19 23.15 -12.47 -20.97
C PRO A 19 22.55 -11.85 -19.69
N ALA A 20 21.93 -12.69 -18.86
CA ALA A 20 21.49 -12.32 -17.53
C ALA A 20 22.44 -12.89 -16.49
N ARG A 21 22.73 -12.14 -15.44
CA ARG A 21 23.50 -12.63 -14.30
C ARG A 21 22.62 -13.53 -13.43
N HIS A 22 23.11 -14.70 -13.06
CA HIS A 22 22.41 -15.57 -12.12
C HIS A 22 22.58 -15.06 -10.69
N GLY A 23 21.48 -14.70 -10.04
CA GLY A 23 21.40 -14.14 -8.69
C GLY A 23 21.30 -15.18 -7.57
N GLY A 24 21.25 -16.47 -7.93
CA GLY A 24 21.17 -17.58 -7.00
C GLY A 24 19.81 -18.28 -7.01
N ARG A 25 19.64 -19.18 -6.04
CA ARG A 25 18.41 -19.95 -5.82
C ARG A 25 17.89 -19.69 -4.40
N CYS A 26 16.60 -19.84 -4.20
CA CYS A 26 15.93 -19.82 -2.90
C CYS A 26 14.75 -20.80 -2.87
N ASP A 27 14.22 -21.08 -1.69
CA ASP A 27 13.01 -21.87 -1.55
C ASP A 27 11.80 -21.05 -1.97
N VAL A 28 11.70 -19.81 -1.45
CA VAL A 28 10.61 -18.88 -1.72
C VAL A 28 11.15 -17.55 -2.24
N LEU A 29 10.70 -17.16 -3.42
CA LEU A 29 10.94 -15.84 -4.00
C LEU A 29 9.67 -14.99 -3.88
N VAL A 30 9.77 -13.90 -3.14
CA VAL A 30 8.67 -12.93 -3.01
C VAL A 30 8.97 -11.74 -3.92
N VAL A 31 8.07 -11.45 -4.86
CA VAL A 31 8.22 -10.35 -5.80
C VAL A 31 7.24 -9.23 -5.44
N GLY A 32 7.81 -8.10 -5.01
CA GLY A 32 7.10 -6.95 -4.47
C GLY A 32 7.18 -6.88 -2.94
N GLY A 33 7.70 -5.77 -2.42
CA GLY A 33 7.90 -5.50 -0.99
C GLY A 33 6.78 -4.65 -0.36
N GLY A 34 5.57 -4.68 -0.93
CA GLY A 34 4.38 -4.09 -0.33
C GLY A 34 3.91 -4.84 0.93
N PRO A 35 2.79 -4.44 1.55
CA PRO A 35 2.31 -5.08 2.78
C PRO A 35 2.13 -6.59 2.66
N ALA A 36 1.61 -7.06 1.53
CA ALA A 36 1.42 -8.49 1.27
C ALA A 36 2.76 -9.23 1.14
N GLY A 37 3.70 -8.69 0.34
CA GLY A 37 5.01 -9.33 0.14
C GLY A 37 5.86 -9.31 1.39
N PHE A 38 5.84 -8.22 2.16
CA PHE A 38 6.47 -8.17 3.46
C PHE A 38 5.98 -9.29 4.39
N ALA A 39 4.67 -9.42 4.56
CA ALA A 39 4.09 -10.42 5.44
C ALA A 39 4.38 -11.85 4.93
N ALA A 40 4.34 -12.07 3.61
CA ALA A 40 4.65 -13.35 3.00
C ALA A 40 6.12 -13.75 3.22
N ALA A 41 7.05 -12.79 3.07
CA ALA A 41 8.48 -13.06 3.23
C ALA A 41 8.83 -13.39 4.69
N VAL A 42 8.34 -12.61 5.66
CA VAL A 42 8.53 -12.90 7.09
C VAL A 42 7.91 -14.26 7.44
N GLY A 43 6.66 -14.50 7.03
CA GLY A 43 5.99 -15.77 7.33
C GLY A 43 6.67 -16.99 6.72
N ALA A 44 7.23 -16.88 5.51
CA ALA A 44 8.00 -17.97 4.89
C ALA A 44 9.34 -18.20 5.62
N ALA A 45 10.03 -17.13 6.02
CA ALA A 45 11.27 -17.23 6.78
C ALA A 45 11.04 -17.84 8.18
N ASP A 46 9.96 -17.43 8.87
CA ASP A 46 9.56 -18.01 10.16
C ASP A 46 9.23 -19.51 10.05
N ALA A 47 8.78 -19.96 8.88
CA ALA A 47 8.56 -21.36 8.58
C ALA A 47 9.86 -22.13 8.21
N GLY A 48 11.01 -21.47 8.19
CA GLY A 48 12.33 -22.05 7.94
C GLY A 48 12.74 -22.09 6.47
N ALA A 49 12.04 -21.39 5.57
CA ALA A 49 12.41 -21.31 4.16
C ALA A 49 13.58 -20.33 3.95
N GLU A 50 14.43 -20.60 2.96
CA GLU A 50 15.37 -19.62 2.43
C GLU A 50 14.62 -18.63 1.52
N VAL A 51 14.49 -17.37 1.95
CA VAL A 51 13.65 -16.36 1.28
C VAL A 51 14.48 -15.28 0.63
N VAL A 52 14.10 -14.93 -0.60
CA VAL A 52 14.54 -13.71 -1.28
C VAL A 52 13.31 -12.84 -1.55
N LEU A 53 13.40 -11.55 -1.20
CA LEU A 53 12.41 -10.56 -1.58
C LEU A 53 13.01 -9.59 -2.59
N VAL A 54 12.29 -9.35 -3.69
CA VAL A 54 12.71 -8.40 -4.73
C VAL A 54 11.71 -7.25 -4.80
N GLU A 55 12.21 -6.01 -4.76
CA GLU A 55 11.40 -4.80 -4.78
C GLU A 55 11.89 -3.80 -5.83
N ARG A 56 10.97 -3.18 -6.57
CA ARG A 56 11.29 -2.20 -7.62
C ARG A 56 11.78 -0.86 -7.07
N TYR A 57 11.34 -0.48 -5.89
CA TYR A 57 11.79 0.72 -5.21
C TYR A 57 13.05 0.45 -4.35
N GLY A 58 13.58 1.51 -3.75
CA GLY A 58 14.71 1.42 -2.82
C GLY A 58 14.30 1.22 -1.37
N PHE A 59 13.04 0.90 -1.11
CA PHE A 59 12.46 0.72 0.22
C PHE A 59 11.19 -0.12 0.14
N LEU A 60 10.76 -0.64 1.29
CA LEU A 60 9.59 -1.49 1.43
C LEU A 60 8.31 -0.68 1.75
N GLY A 61 7.16 -1.35 1.69
CA GLY A 61 5.87 -0.86 2.14
C GLY A 61 4.86 -0.61 1.03
N GLY A 62 5.26 -0.58 -0.23
CA GLY A 62 4.35 -0.44 -1.38
C GLY A 62 3.34 0.69 -1.18
N ASN A 63 2.04 0.40 -1.29
CA ASN A 63 0.99 1.42 -1.16
C ASN A 63 1.04 2.19 0.16
N ALA A 64 1.45 1.56 1.26
CA ALA A 64 1.55 2.21 2.57
C ALA A 64 2.64 3.31 2.60
N THR A 65 3.69 3.19 1.80
CA THR A 65 4.85 4.09 1.84
C THR A 65 5.06 4.90 0.56
N VAL A 66 4.96 4.27 -0.62
CA VAL A 66 5.10 4.96 -1.91
C VAL A 66 3.87 5.81 -2.21
N ALA A 67 2.68 5.22 -2.08
CA ALA A 67 1.42 5.87 -2.38
C ALA A 67 0.77 6.55 -1.17
N LEU A 68 1.42 6.50 0.01
CA LEU A 68 0.95 7.12 1.26
C LEU A 68 -0.48 6.71 1.66
N VAL A 69 -0.90 5.48 1.30
CA VAL A 69 -2.21 4.96 1.69
C VAL A 69 -2.19 4.69 3.18
N MET A 70 -2.67 5.65 3.92
CA MET A 70 -2.80 5.66 5.37
C MET A 70 -4.27 5.89 5.74
N PRO A 71 -4.73 5.38 6.86
CA PRO A 71 -4.09 4.55 7.89
C PRO A 71 -4.20 3.04 7.62
N LEU A 72 -3.59 2.21 8.48
CA LEU A 72 -3.92 0.78 8.55
C LEU A 72 -5.32 0.64 9.14
N MET A 73 -6.17 -0.16 8.51
CA MET A 73 -7.57 -0.34 8.90
C MET A 73 -8.09 -1.73 8.51
N SER A 74 -9.32 -2.05 8.92
CA SER A 74 -10.03 -3.26 8.51
C SER A 74 -9.38 -4.58 8.98
N PHE A 75 -8.63 -4.57 10.08
CA PHE A 75 -8.05 -5.78 10.67
C PHE A 75 -8.77 -6.25 11.96
N HIS A 76 -9.97 -5.70 12.20
CA HIS A 76 -10.92 -6.09 13.25
C HIS A 76 -12.27 -6.36 12.62
N ASN A 77 -13.06 -7.27 13.22
CA ASN A 77 -14.45 -7.40 12.85
C ASN A 77 -15.29 -6.31 13.51
N GLU A 78 -16.33 -5.90 12.84
CA GLU A 78 -17.31 -4.94 13.38
C GLU A 78 -18.39 -5.70 14.15
N HIS A 79 -18.58 -5.37 15.43
CA HIS A 79 -19.72 -5.90 16.19
C HIS A 79 -20.94 -4.99 16.15
N LYS A 80 -20.77 -3.70 15.95
CA LYS A 80 -21.85 -2.72 15.77
C LYS A 80 -21.34 -1.59 14.89
N GLN A 81 -22.05 -1.28 13.82
CA GLN A 81 -21.95 0.05 13.21
C GLN A 81 -22.51 1.05 14.22
N ALA A 82 -21.67 1.92 14.75
CA ALA A 82 -22.15 3.13 15.39
C ALA A 82 -22.88 3.95 14.32
N ALA A 83 -24.08 4.44 14.63
CA ALA A 83 -24.76 5.35 13.73
C ALA A 83 -23.85 6.56 13.49
N PHE A 84 -23.70 7.00 12.24
CA PHE A 84 -22.88 8.15 11.82
C PHE A 84 -23.15 9.42 12.63
N THR A 85 -24.30 9.53 13.25
CA THR A 85 -24.77 10.65 14.06
C THR A 85 -24.25 10.65 15.50
N GLU A 86 -23.65 9.56 15.97
CA GLU A 86 -23.20 9.41 17.36
C GLU A 86 -21.69 9.39 17.49
N SER A 87 -20.97 9.51 16.38
CA SER A 87 -19.52 9.57 16.44
C SER A 87 -19.09 10.84 17.14
N GLY A 88 -18.61 10.73 18.37
CA GLY A 88 -18.10 11.82 19.18
C GLY A 88 -17.16 12.75 18.42
N ASP A 89 -16.16 13.25 18.95
CA ASP A 89 -15.22 14.22 18.39
C ASP A 89 -14.76 13.92 16.94
N THR A 90 -15.56 14.37 15.95
CA THR A 90 -15.26 14.25 14.51
C THR A 90 -13.98 15.01 14.12
N SER A 91 -13.49 15.91 14.97
CA SER A 91 -12.22 16.63 14.76
C SER A 91 -10.98 15.75 14.89
N ARG A 92 -11.11 14.51 15.32
CA ARG A 92 -9.98 13.59 15.45
C ARG A 92 -9.37 13.14 14.14
N LEU A 93 -10.10 13.31 13.03
CA LEU A 93 -9.66 12.86 11.70
C LEU A 93 -9.35 11.36 11.64
N LEU A 94 -10.13 10.58 12.37
CA LEU A 94 -10.06 9.13 12.43
C LEU A 94 -11.43 8.55 12.13
N PRO A 95 -11.53 7.43 11.43
CA PRO A 95 -12.79 6.71 11.28
C PRO A 95 -13.33 6.37 12.68
N THR A 96 -14.54 6.82 12.98
CA THR A 96 -15.20 6.62 14.27
C THR A 96 -16.46 5.78 14.14
N ASP A 97 -16.78 5.37 12.93
CA ASP A 97 -17.94 4.61 12.53
C ASP A 97 -17.73 3.08 12.61
N HIS A 98 -16.50 2.63 12.84
CA HIS A 98 -16.19 1.24 13.12
C HIS A 98 -16.34 1.02 14.63
N GLY A 99 -17.39 0.37 15.05
CA GLY A 99 -17.64 0.04 16.45
C GLY A 99 -16.55 -0.79 17.11
N GLU A 100 -16.74 -1.14 18.39
CA GLU A 100 -15.87 -2.07 19.10
C GLU A 100 -15.86 -3.43 18.37
N GLY A 101 -14.68 -3.91 18.03
CA GLY A 101 -14.48 -5.17 17.32
C GLY A 101 -13.32 -5.97 17.91
N GLU A 102 -13.25 -7.23 17.53
CA GLU A 102 -12.14 -8.11 17.89
C GLU A 102 -11.15 -8.20 16.73
N PRO A 103 -9.83 -8.29 17.01
CA PRO A 103 -8.84 -8.45 15.96
C PRO A 103 -9.07 -9.77 15.21
N VAL A 104 -9.11 -9.69 13.88
CA VAL A 104 -9.24 -10.85 12.98
C VAL A 104 -7.93 -11.20 12.27
N VAL A 105 -6.90 -10.39 12.48
CA VAL A 105 -5.55 -10.58 11.95
C VAL A 105 -4.57 -10.63 13.12
N ALA A 106 -3.63 -11.57 13.08
CA ALA A 106 -2.60 -11.77 14.09
C ALA A 106 -1.19 -11.86 13.44
N GLY A 107 -0.18 -12.14 14.25
CA GLY A 107 1.18 -12.41 13.78
C GLY A 107 1.92 -11.16 13.30
N VAL A 108 2.41 -11.17 12.07
CA VAL A 108 3.34 -10.17 11.51
C VAL A 108 2.81 -8.73 11.62
N LEU A 109 1.50 -8.51 11.46
CA LEU A 109 0.92 -7.18 11.63
C LEU A 109 1.12 -6.65 13.05
N TRP A 110 0.87 -7.46 14.08
CA TRP A 110 1.02 -7.02 15.46
C TRP A 110 2.48 -6.79 15.86
N GLN A 111 3.40 -7.62 15.36
CA GLN A 111 4.85 -7.38 15.54
C GLN A 111 5.27 -6.03 14.95
N LEU A 112 4.75 -5.69 13.77
CA LEU A 112 4.98 -4.40 13.13
C LEU A 112 4.39 -3.25 13.95
N LEU A 113 3.14 -3.38 14.43
CA LEU A 113 2.48 -2.36 15.25
C LEU A 113 3.23 -2.12 16.55
N ASP A 114 3.64 -3.16 17.27
CA ASP A 114 4.41 -3.05 18.50
C ASP A 114 5.73 -2.29 18.28
N ARG A 115 6.42 -2.57 17.17
CA ARG A 115 7.64 -1.89 16.79
C ARG A 115 7.41 -0.41 16.47
N LEU A 116 6.36 -0.09 15.74
CA LEU A 116 5.98 1.29 15.41
C LEU A 116 5.57 2.06 16.66
N MET A 117 4.74 1.48 17.52
CA MET A 117 4.34 2.10 18.80
C MET A 117 5.54 2.39 19.70
N GLY A 118 6.49 1.47 19.81
CA GLY A 118 7.71 1.65 20.60
C GLY A 118 8.58 2.82 20.13
N ARG A 119 8.37 3.32 18.91
CA ARG A 119 9.10 4.45 18.31
C ARG A 119 8.25 5.71 18.13
N GLY A 120 7.00 5.70 18.56
CA GLY A 120 6.07 6.78 18.28
C GLY A 120 5.70 6.90 16.79
N GLY A 121 5.93 5.82 16.02
CA GLY A 121 5.69 5.76 14.57
C GLY A 121 4.25 5.46 14.18
N CYS A 122 3.36 5.22 15.12
CA CYS A 122 1.93 5.11 14.86
C CYS A 122 1.11 5.51 16.09
N LEU A 123 -0.17 5.82 15.87
CA LEU A 123 -1.14 5.91 16.95
C LEU A 123 -1.55 4.49 17.39
N PRO A 124 -1.72 4.24 18.69
CA PRO A 124 -2.11 2.93 19.16
C PRO A 124 -3.50 2.53 18.63
N PRO A 125 -3.71 1.27 18.24
CA PRO A 125 -5.03 0.77 17.93
C PRO A 125 -5.92 0.83 19.18
N SER A 126 -7.16 1.26 19.02
CA SER A 126 -8.11 1.35 20.13
C SER A 126 -9.55 1.19 19.64
N PRO A 127 -10.47 0.74 20.50
CA PRO A 127 -11.89 0.71 20.18
C PRO A 127 -12.46 2.08 19.78
N ARG A 128 -11.89 3.17 20.34
CA ARG A 128 -12.34 4.54 20.07
C ARG A 128 -12.03 5.03 18.65
N THR A 129 -11.08 4.38 17.99
CA THR A 129 -10.65 4.71 16.62
C THR A 129 -11.09 3.63 15.62
N GLY A 130 -11.96 2.69 16.04
CA GLY A 130 -12.29 1.52 15.24
C GLY A 130 -11.04 0.71 14.85
N TYR A 131 -10.02 0.73 15.72
CA TYR A 131 -8.72 0.13 15.46
C TYR A 131 -8.00 0.63 14.22
N THR A 132 -8.35 1.82 13.74
CA THR A 132 -7.62 2.51 12.71
C THR A 132 -6.30 3.02 13.25
N VAL A 133 -5.21 2.74 12.54
CA VAL A 133 -3.85 3.04 12.98
C VAL A 133 -3.14 3.94 11.98
N PRO A 134 -3.20 5.27 12.16
CA PRO A 134 -2.34 6.19 11.44
C PRO A 134 -0.88 5.94 11.79
N PHE A 135 -0.01 6.01 10.79
CA PHE A 135 1.42 5.73 10.98
C PHE A 135 2.29 6.76 10.26
N ASP A 136 3.55 6.83 10.67
CA ASP A 136 4.59 7.57 9.97
C ASP A 136 5.18 6.67 8.87
N PRO A 137 5.11 7.04 7.58
CA PRO A 137 5.60 6.20 6.49
C PRO A 137 7.11 6.00 6.50
N GLU A 138 7.90 6.92 7.06
CA GLU A 138 9.35 6.75 7.13
C GLU A 138 9.74 5.76 8.23
N LEU A 139 9.12 5.86 9.40
CA LEU A 139 9.31 4.86 10.45
C LEU A 139 8.74 3.50 10.06
N PHE A 140 7.69 3.48 9.24
CA PHE A 140 7.15 2.26 8.67
C PHE A 140 8.17 1.55 7.77
N LYS A 141 8.79 2.27 6.82
CA LYS A 141 9.87 1.73 5.96
C LYS A 141 11.01 1.13 6.79
N LEU A 142 11.43 1.85 7.83
CA LEU A 142 12.51 1.39 8.70
C LEU A 142 12.12 0.12 9.46
N ALA A 143 10.91 0.08 10.03
CA ALA A 143 10.41 -1.09 10.75
C ALA A 143 10.35 -2.33 9.86
N LEU A 144 9.85 -2.18 8.62
CA LEU A 144 9.81 -3.28 7.66
C LEU A 144 11.20 -3.80 7.33
N LEU A 145 12.16 -2.90 7.09
CA LEU A 145 13.53 -3.27 6.74
C LEU A 145 14.21 -4.05 7.88
N GLU A 146 14.04 -3.61 9.10
CA GLU A 146 14.59 -4.29 10.28
C GLU A 146 13.97 -5.67 10.50
N MET A 147 12.64 -5.78 10.36
CA MET A 147 11.97 -7.09 10.49
C MET A 147 12.44 -8.08 9.43
N MET A 148 12.69 -7.62 8.20
CA MET A 148 13.26 -8.46 7.13
C MET A 148 14.67 -8.93 7.46
N ASP A 149 15.52 -8.01 7.96
CA ASP A 149 16.90 -8.33 8.34
C ASP A 149 16.93 -9.35 9.49
N GLU A 150 16.12 -9.11 10.52
CA GLU A 150 15.98 -10.01 11.68
C GLU A 150 15.46 -11.41 11.29
N SER A 151 14.58 -11.49 10.29
CA SER A 151 14.07 -12.76 9.77
C SER A 151 15.05 -13.44 8.79
N GLY A 152 16.20 -12.83 8.49
CA GLY A 152 17.19 -13.38 7.57
C GLY A 152 16.76 -13.37 6.09
N VAL A 153 15.77 -12.58 5.72
CA VAL A 153 15.32 -12.43 4.34
C VAL A 153 16.35 -11.66 3.53
N ARG A 154 16.84 -12.26 2.44
CA ARG A 154 17.71 -11.55 1.49
C ARG A 154 16.88 -10.60 0.63
N MET A 155 17.30 -9.35 0.50
CA MET A 155 16.56 -8.32 -0.23
C MET A 155 17.32 -7.84 -1.47
N LEU A 156 16.60 -7.64 -2.58
CA LEU A 156 17.13 -7.04 -3.80
C LEU A 156 16.22 -5.87 -4.19
N PHE A 157 16.71 -4.65 -4.00
CA PHE A 157 16.02 -3.41 -4.35
C PHE A 157 16.31 -2.94 -5.77
N HIS A 158 15.55 -1.95 -6.25
CA HIS A 158 15.68 -1.34 -7.58
C HIS A 158 15.67 -2.38 -8.71
N SER A 159 14.79 -3.38 -8.59
CA SER A 159 14.74 -4.53 -9.48
C SER A 159 13.29 -4.80 -9.91
N PHE A 160 13.05 -4.63 -11.20
CA PHE A 160 11.72 -4.76 -11.79
C PHE A 160 11.55 -6.14 -12.42
N ALA A 161 10.52 -6.88 -12.04
CA ALA A 161 10.22 -8.17 -12.66
C ALA A 161 9.77 -7.96 -14.10
N SER A 162 10.41 -8.64 -15.05
CA SER A 162 10.18 -8.49 -16.48
C SER A 162 9.80 -9.79 -17.18
N GLY A 163 9.82 -10.91 -16.47
CA GLY A 163 9.41 -12.21 -17.02
C GLY A 163 9.60 -13.35 -16.04
N ALA A 164 8.97 -14.47 -16.33
CA ALA A 164 9.13 -15.71 -15.58
C ALA A 164 9.09 -16.92 -16.53
N LEU A 165 9.88 -17.92 -16.22
CA LEU A 165 10.01 -19.15 -17.00
C LEU A 165 10.00 -20.35 -16.04
N PRO A 166 9.36 -21.48 -16.39
CA PRO A 166 9.52 -22.70 -15.62
C PRO A 166 10.98 -23.18 -15.72
N LEU A 167 11.49 -23.81 -14.66
CA LEU A 167 12.78 -24.51 -14.71
C LEU A 167 12.63 -25.79 -15.53
N ASP A 168 13.69 -26.14 -16.27
CA ASP A 168 13.70 -27.31 -17.20
C ASP A 168 13.40 -28.64 -16.50
N ASP A 169 13.77 -28.75 -15.22
CA ASP A 169 13.55 -29.94 -14.39
C ASP A 169 12.18 -29.95 -13.70
N GLY A 170 11.35 -28.92 -13.92
CA GLY A 170 10.05 -28.78 -13.28
C GLY A 170 10.09 -28.47 -11.78
N SER A 171 11.25 -28.16 -11.21
CA SER A 171 11.42 -27.92 -9.77
C SER A 171 11.03 -26.53 -9.29
N GLY A 172 10.51 -25.68 -10.17
CA GLY A 172 10.12 -24.31 -9.83
C GLY A 172 10.21 -23.35 -11.01
N TRP A 173 10.57 -22.11 -10.70
CA TRP A 173 10.52 -20.99 -11.63
C TRP A 173 11.82 -20.21 -11.65
N ARG A 174 12.17 -19.68 -12.82
CA ARG A 174 13.19 -18.65 -13.02
C ARG A 174 12.51 -17.33 -13.29
N VAL A 175 12.68 -16.36 -12.39
CA VAL A 175 12.14 -15.01 -12.57
C VAL A 175 13.23 -14.06 -13.04
N VAL A 176 12.91 -13.24 -14.04
CA VAL A 176 13.82 -12.28 -14.67
C VAL A 176 13.55 -10.90 -14.11
N PHE A 177 14.63 -10.22 -13.70
CA PHE A 177 14.57 -8.87 -13.17
C PHE A 177 15.46 -7.93 -13.99
N GLU A 178 14.95 -6.77 -14.33
CA GLU A 178 15.72 -5.68 -14.87
C GLU A 178 16.29 -4.82 -13.74
N THR A 179 17.61 -4.62 -13.78
CA THR A 179 18.34 -3.81 -12.81
C THR A 179 19.19 -2.78 -13.51
N LYS A 180 19.69 -1.78 -12.75
CA LYS A 180 20.64 -0.80 -13.29
C LYS A 180 21.90 -1.45 -13.89
N SER A 181 22.29 -2.62 -13.37
CA SER A 181 23.48 -3.37 -13.81
C SER A 181 23.18 -4.39 -14.91
N GLY A 182 21.98 -4.38 -15.46
CA GLY A 182 21.49 -5.32 -16.45
C GLY A 182 20.59 -6.40 -15.86
N PRO A 183 20.15 -7.37 -16.67
CA PRO A 183 19.21 -8.39 -16.22
C PRO A 183 19.85 -9.36 -15.21
N VAL A 184 19.05 -9.71 -14.21
CA VAL A 184 19.36 -10.72 -13.18
C VAL A 184 18.26 -11.75 -13.17
N VAL A 185 18.59 -13.02 -13.01
CA VAL A 185 17.63 -14.11 -12.83
C VAL A 185 17.79 -14.75 -11.46
N ILE A 186 16.68 -15.11 -10.85
CA ILE A 186 16.64 -15.85 -9.57
C ILE A 186 15.77 -17.09 -9.79
N ASP A 187 16.28 -18.24 -9.39
CA ASP A 187 15.57 -19.50 -9.41
C ASP A 187 14.91 -19.75 -8.04
N ALA A 188 13.68 -20.23 -8.03
CA ALA A 188 12.93 -20.47 -6.81
C ALA A 188 12.02 -21.70 -6.92
N GLY A 189 11.87 -22.44 -5.82
CA GLY A 189 10.89 -23.51 -5.74
C GLY A 189 9.46 -23.00 -5.78
N VAL A 190 9.21 -21.91 -5.07
CA VAL A 190 7.90 -21.21 -5.02
C VAL A 190 8.11 -19.73 -5.28
N VAL A 191 7.19 -19.14 -6.04
CA VAL A 191 7.15 -17.69 -6.27
C VAL A 191 5.85 -17.14 -5.70
N VAL A 192 5.95 -16.09 -4.88
CA VAL A 192 4.83 -15.31 -4.38
C VAL A 192 4.78 -14.01 -5.15
N ASP A 193 3.74 -13.84 -5.95
CA ASP A 193 3.48 -12.58 -6.64
C ASP A 193 2.79 -11.60 -5.68
N ALA A 194 3.51 -10.58 -5.28
CA ALA A 194 3.05 -9.47 -4.46
C ALA A 194 3.30 -8.11 -5.16
N THR A 195 3.37 -8.11 -6.49
CA THR A 195 3.66 -6.92 -7.31
C THR A 195 2.57 -5.86 -7.26
N GLY A 196 1.36 -6.25 -6.87
CA GLY A 196 0.18 -5.40 -6.83
C GLY A 196 -0.69 -5.50 -8.09
N ASP A 197 -0.08 -5.85 -9.23
CA ASP A 197 -0.75 -5.95 -10.53
C ASP A 197 -0.73 -7.38 -11.12
N GLY A 198 -0.13 -8.36 -10.43
CA GLY A 198 -0.03 -9.74 -10.90
C GLY A 198 0.98 -9.96 -12.02
N ASP A 199 2.04 -9.15 -12.05
CA ASP A 199 3.04 -9.13 -13.13
C ASP A 199 3.70 -10.51 -13.34
N VAL A 200 4.07 -11.17 -12.25
CA VAL A 200 4.74 -12.48 -12.31
C VAL A 200 3.74 -13.60 -12.61
N ALA A 201 2.57 -13.57 -12.01
CA ALA A 201 1.52 -14.56 -12.26
C ALA A 201 1.12 -14.56 -13.74
N THR A 202 0.95 -13.37 -14.31
CA THR A 202 0.68 -13.17 -15.74
C THR A 202 1.84 -13.71 -16.60
N ALA A 203 3.09 -13.41 -16.24
CA ALA A 203 4.26 -13.90 -16.96
C ALA A 203 4.40 -15.44 -16.87
N CYS A 204 3.90 -16.06 -15.80
CA CYS A 204 3.82 -17.51 -15.65
C CYS A 204 2.65 -18.15 -16.42
N GLY A 205 1.81 -17.35 -17.08
CA GLY A 205 0.65 -17.84 -17.84
C GLY A 205 -0.60 -18.11 -17.00
N ALA A 206 -0.67 -17.59 -15.78
CA ALA A 206 -1.89 -17.67 -14.98
C ALA A 206 -3.02 -16.89 -15.67
N PRO A 207 -4.26 -17.43 -15.71
CA PRO A 207 -5.38 -16.68 -16.24
C PRO A 207 -5.73 -15.49 -15.35
N TYR A 208 -6.09 -14.37 -15.96
CA TYR A 208 -6.48 -13.15 -15.26
C TYR A 208 -7.57 -12.41 -16.00
N GLU A 209 -8.25 -11.52 -15.29
CA GLU A 209 -9.25 -10.61 -15.83
C GLU A 209 -8.88 -9.18 -15.46
N ILE A 210 -9.16 -8.22 -16.34
CA ILE A 210 -8.95 -6.79 -16.08
C ILE A 210 -10.30 -6.07 -16.19
N GLY A 211 -10.62 -5.32 -15.12
CA GLY A 211 -11.86 -4.56 -15.08
C GLY A 211 -13.09 -5.42 -14.86
N ARG A 212 -14.23 -4.78 -14.78
CA ARG A 212 -15.51 -5.46 -14.63
C ARG A 212 -16.09 -5.86 -16.00
N PRO A 213 -16.85 -6.97 -16.07
CA PRO A 213 -17.33 -7.53 -17.35
C PRO A 213 -18.20 -6.57 -18.17
N GLU A 214 -18.94 -5.66 -17.48
CA GLU A 214 -19.96 -4.82 -18.13
C GLU A 214 -19.35 -3.71 -18.96
N ASP A 215 -18.24 -3.12 -18.55
CA ASP A 215 -17.65 -1.93 -19.19
C ASP A 215 -16.13 -1.86 -19.18
N GLY A 216 -15.46 -2.87 -18.62
CA GLY A 216 -14.00 -2.94 -18.52
C GLY A 216 -13.37 -1.95 -17.52
N LEU A 217 -14.18 -1.21 -16.76
CA LEU A 217 -13.64 -0.24 -15.82
C LEU A 217 -12.99 -0.93 -14.62
N VAL A 218 -11.86 -0.40 -14.21
CA VAL A 218 -11.09 -0.79 -13.02
C VAL A 218 -11.44 0.11 -11.83
N GLN A 219 -10.86 -0.19 -10.67
CA GLN A 219 -10.98 0.67 -9.48
C GLN A 219 -10.51 2.10 -9.78
N PRO A 220 -11.19 3.13 -9.26
CA PRO A 220 -10.75 4.51 -9.40
C PRO A 220 -9.34 4.69 -8.84
N MET A 221 -8.53 5.45 -9.56
CA MET A 221 -7.21 5.86 -9.07
C MET A 221 -7.35 7.04 -8.12
N THR A 222 -6.46 7.12 -7.14
CA THR A 222 -6.38 8.23 -6.21
C THR A 222 -4.93 8.71 -6.09
N LEU A 223 -4.77 9.97 -5.70
CA LEU A 223 -3.48 10.54 -5.31
C LEU A 223 -3.58 10.91 -3.83
N MET A 224 -2.74 10.29 -3.01
CA MET A 224 -2.60 10.66 -1.61
C MET A 224 -1.34 11.46 -1.38
N PHE A 225 -1.42 12.45 -0.49
CA PHE A 225 -0.30 13.30 -0.12
C PHE A 225 -0.43 13.77 1.32
N ARG A 226 0.64 14.31 1.88
CA ARG A 226 0.64 14.86 3.24
C ARG A 226 0.71 16.38 3.18
N VAL A 227 -0.02 17.03 4.08
CA VAL A 227 -0.02 18.48 4.28
C VAL A 227 0.51 18.78 5.66
N ALA A 228 1.61 19.53 5.71
CA ALA A 228 2.15 20.07 6.96
C ALA A 228 1.47 21.40 7.32
N ASP A 229 1.67 21.81 8.56
CA ASP A 229 1.12 23.05 9.13
C ASP A 229 -0.42 23.12 9.10
N PHE A 230 -1.06 21.97 9.11
CA PHE A 230 -2.50 21.89 9.19
C PHE A 230 -3.04 22.52 10.49
N ALA A 231 -3.88 23.55 10.33
CA ALA A 231 -4.49 24.26 11.44
C ALA A 231 -5.67 23.45 12.04
N ARG A 232 -5.35 22.42 12.79
CA ARG A 232 -6.36 21.52 13.39
C ARG A 232 -7.40 22.27 14.26
N PRO A 233 -7.06 23.31 15.04
CA PRO A 233 -8.07 24.08 15.78
C PRO A 233 -9.09 24.75 14.85
N ASP A 234 -8.65 25.40 13.78
CA ASP A 234 -9.53 26.10 12.84
C ASP A 234 -10.46 25.12 12.13
N PHE A 235 -9.92 23.96 11.75
CA PHE A 235 -10.71 22.87 11.19
C PHE A 235 -11.77 22.36 12.19
N ALA A 236 -11.38 22.16 13.46
CA ALA A 236 -12.31 21.71 14.50
C ALA A 236 -13.41 22.77 14.78
N ASP A 237 -13.07 24.06 14.72
CA ASP A 237 -14.01 25.15 14.86
C ASP A 237 -15.00 25.19 13.70
N TYR A 238 -14.51 25.00 12.46
CA TYR A 238 -15.36 24.90 11.27
C TYR A 238 -16.35 23.73 11.37
N VAL A 239 -15.87 22.53 11.69
CA VAL A 239 -16.71 21.34 11.82
C VAL A 239 -17.76 21.49 12.92
N ARG A 240 -17.42 22.14 14.05
CA ARG A 240 -18.40 22.43 15.11
C ARG A 240 -19.48 23.42 14.68
N ALA A 241 -19.12 24.40 13.85
CA ALA A 241 -20.08 25.37 13.31
C ALA A 241 -20.93 24.77 12.17
N HIS A 242 -20.43 23.78 11.47
CA HIS A 242 -21.06 23.14 10.30
C HIS A 242 -21.02 21.61 10.44
N PRO A 243 -21.80 21.03 11.39
CA PRO A 243 -21.71 19.60 11.72
C PRO A 243 -22.15 18.67 10.58
N ASP A 244 -22.88 19.16 9.60
CA ASP A 244 -23.28 18.47 8.38
C ASP A 244 -22.16 18.38 7.33
N GLN A 245 -21.12 19.20 7.47
CA GLN A 245 -20.01 19.29 6.51
C GLN A 245 -18.85 18.31 6.80
N TRP A 246 -18.97 17.44 7.79
CA TRP A 246 -17.93 16.48 8.11
C TRP A 246 -18.47 15.17 8.70
N ARG A 247 -17.96 14.03 8.21
CA ARG A 247 -18.33 12.70 8.72
C ARG A 247 -17.09 11.82 8.82
N GLY A 248 -16.67 11.50 10.03
CA GLY A 248 -15.53 10.62 10.26
C GLY A 248 -14.21 11.19 9.71
N VAL A 249 -13.89 10.90 8.47
CA VAL A 249 -12.65 11.33 7.80
C VAL A 249 -12.86 12.09 6.51
N HIS A 250 -14.11 12.38 6.12
CA HIS A 250 -14.44 13.02 4.85
C HIS A 250 -15.51 14.09 4.98
N GLY A 251 -15.52 15.04 4.05
CA GLY A 251 -16.50 16.11 4.04
C GLY A 251 -16.04 17.34 3.29
N LEU A 252 -16.45 18.53 3.80
CA LEU A 252 -16.22 19.85 3.21
C LEU A 252 -16.97 20.06 1.88
N TRP A 253 -18.17 19.45 1.75
CA TRP A 253 -18.94 19.45 0.50
C TRP A 253 -19.18 20.83 -0.04
N ASP A 254 -19.66 21.78 0.80
CA ASP A 254 -19.96 23.15 0.37
C ASP A 254 -18.68 23.87 -0.08
N LEU A 255 -17.58 23.74 0.66
CA LEU A 255 -16.30 24.37 0.29
C LEU A 255 -15.73 23.78 -1.01
N VAL A 256 -15.90 22.48 -1.24
CA VAL A 256 -15.50 21.81 -2.49
C VAL A 256 -16.35 22.32 -3.65
N GLU A 257 -17.67 22.47 -3.47
CA GLU A 257 -18.56 23.00 -4.50
C GLU A 257 -18.24 24.47 -4.82
N GLU A 258 -18.05 25.31 -3.82
CA GLU A 258 -17.64 26.71 -3.98
C GLU A 258 -16.33 26.84 -4.75
N ALA A 259 -15.30 26.09 -4.36
CA ALA A 259 -13.99 26.10 -5.03
C ALA A 259 -14.06 25.59 -6.48
N ARG A 260 -14.92 24.60 -6.74
CA ARG A 260 -15.18 24.11 -8.11
C ARG A 260 -15.90 25.17 -8.95
N ALA A 261 -16.92 25.84 -8.39
CA ALA A 261 -17.64 26.90 -9.06
C ALA A 261 -16.73 28.11 -9.37
N ALA A 262 -15.79 28.42 -8.48
CA ALA A 262 -14.78 29.45 -8.67
C ALA A 262 -13.66 29.04 -9.66
N GLY A 263 -13.59 27.77 -10.07
CA GLY A 263 -12.53 27.25 -10.94
C GLY A 263 -11.18 27.05 -10.24
N GLU A 264 -11.15 27.11 -8.92
CA GLU A 264 -9.96 26.92 -8.09
C GLU A 264 -9.63 25.43 -7.87
N LEU A 265 -10.67 24.57 -7.90
CA LEU A 265 -10.55 23.14 -7.68
C LEU A 265 -11.09 22.36 -8.88
N ARG A 266 -10.32 21.35 -9.35
CA ARG A 266 -10.73 20.44 -10.42
C ARG A 266 -10.65 19.00 -9.91
N LEU A 267 -11.58 18.63 -9.05
CA LEU A 267 -11.72 17.26 -8.55
C LEU A 267 -12.98 16.61 -9.09
N PRO A 268 -12.93 15.32 -9.46
CA PRO A 268 -14.15 14.57 -9.80
C PRO A 268 -14.98 14.19 -8.57
N ARG A 269 -14.39 14.24 -7.36
CA ARG A 269 -15.06 13.95 -6.08
C ARG A 269 -15.81 15.17 -5.56
N GLU A 270 -16.82 14.91 -4.76
CA GLU A 270 -17.66 15.94 -4.09
C GLU A 270 -17.14 16.30 -2.70
N ASP A 271 -16.15 15.56 -2.19
CA ASP A 271 -15.61 15.70 -0.84
C ASP A 271 -14.09 15.49 -0.81
N ILE A 272 -13.49 15.83 0.31
CA ILE A 272 -12.07 15.59 0.60
C ILE A 272 -11.95 14.69 1.82
N LEU A 273 -10.99 13.77 1.81
CA LEU A 273 -10.68 12.94 2.96
C LEU A 273 -9.40 13.42 3.62
N PHE A 274 -9.47 13.56 4.95
CA PHE A 274 -8.31 13.82 5.79
C PHE A 274 -8.14 12.68 6.80
N PHE A 275 -6.91 12.23 6.95
CA PHE A 275 -6.54 11.25 7.96
C PHE A 275 -5.51 11.86 8.91
N ALA A 276 -5.69 11.64 10.22
CA ALA A 276 -4.66 11.98 11.17
C ALA A 276 -3.35 11.24 10.86
N THR A 277 -2.24 11.85 11.21
CA THR A 277 -0.93 11.21 11.28
C THR A 277 -0.42 11.25 12.72
N PRO A 278 0.65 10.54 13.08
CA PRO A 278 1.29 10.70 14.38
C PRO A 278 1.80 12.12 14.66
N HIS A 279 1.93 12.94 13.62
CA HIS A 279 2.40 14.32 13.72
C HIS A 279 1.24 15.29 13.92
N PRO A 280 1.22 16.09 15.04
CA PRO A 280 0.05 16.90 15.41
C PRO A 280 -0.37 17.97 14.39
N ARG A 281 0.55 18.42 13.54
CA ARG A 281 0.33 19.47 12.53
C ARG A 281 0.35 18.95 11.10
N GLU A 282 0.14 17.66 10.94
CA GLU A 282 0.13 17.01 9.64
C GLU A 282 -1.14 16.20 9.44
N VAL A 283 -1.63 16.18 8.22
CA VAL A 283 -2.71 15.29 7.77
C VAL A 283 -2.31 14.62 6.46
N ALA A 284 -2.78 13.39 6.27
CA ALA A 284 -2.81 12.74 4.98
C ALA A 284 -4.12 13.09 4.29
N VAL A 285 -4.05 13.39 3.01
CA VAL A 285 -5.19 13.81 2.17
C VAL A 285 -5.38 12.80 1.05
N ASN A 286 -6.65 12.47 0.80
CA ASN A 286 -7.09 11.64 -0.33
C ASN A 286 -8.17 12.37 -1.13
#